data_6e0199306dcbb65e6c7620ca53451278
#
_entry.id   6e0199306dcbb65e6c7620ca53451278
#
_cell.length_a   1.000
_cell.length_b   1.000
_cell.length_c   1.000
_cell.angle_alpha   90.00
_cell.angle_beta   90.00
_cell.angle_gamma   90.00
#
_symmetry.space_group_name_H-M   'P 1'
#
loop_
_entity.id
_entity.type
_entity.pdbx_description
1 polymer ?
#
loop_
_entity_poly.entity_id
_entity_poly.type
_entity_poly.pdbx_seq_one_letter_code
_entity_poly.pdbx_strand_id
1 'polypeptide(L)'
;MERKNAWEKYPEGKKRKEVFQFAEDYRKFISECKTERECTTEFAKRAEEAGFVNLDKVLEKGTKLKAGDRVYANNMGKGIAMFVIGKKSMEEGMNILGAHIDSPRMDLKQDPLYEDTDFAMLDTHYYGGIKKYQWVTLPLALHGVIVKKDGTVVKVNVGDKPGDPVFGVSDLLIHLSGEQLEKKAAKVIEGENLDLIIGSIPAEETGDDKEAAKEKVKANIMKILAKEYDIEEEDFLSAEIEVVPAGEARDYGFDRSIIMGYGHDDRVCAYPSFMAMLAMKKPEITSVCLLVDKEEIGSVGATGMQSRFFENTVAEVMNAAEDYSELKLRRALKNSKVLSSDVSAAFDPNYPSVMTKRNAAYFGRGLVFNKYTGARGKSGSNDANAEYVGYLRNIMDNNNVSFQTAELGKVDQGGGGTIAYILANYGMSVIDSGVAVLNMHAPWELISKVDLYEAYNGYVAFLKEA
;
A
#
# COMPACT_ATOMS: atom_id res chain seq x y z
N MET A 1 6.03 5.89 -31.34
CA MET A 1 6.95 6.38 -30.30
C MET A 1 7.68 5.18 -29.75
N GLU A 2 9.00 5.12 -29.94
CA GLU A 2 9.82 4.00 -29.45
C GLU A 2 10.05 4.20 -27.94
N ARG A 3 9.63 3.26 -27.13
CA ARG A 3 9.83 3.27 -25.67
C ARG A 3 11.16 2.60 -25.38
N LYS A 4 12.22 3.39 -25.15
CA LYS A 4 13.55 2.87 -24.81
C LYS A 4 13.53 2.16 -23.46
N ASN A 5 14.38 1.15 -23.31
CA ASN A 5 14.56 0.49 -22.02
C ASN A 5 15.32 1.43 -21.07
N ALA A 6 14.76 1.71 -19.91
CA ALA A 6 15.35 2.65 -18.93
C ALA A 6 16.71 2.12 -18.39
N TRP A 7 16.97 0.83 -18.42
CA TRP A 7 18.29 0.28 -18.07
C TRP A 7 19.43 0.80 -18.95
N GLU A 8 19.14 1.24 -20.18
CA GLU A 8 20.15 1.86 -21.06
C GLU A 8 20.74 3.16 -20.46
N LYS A 9 20.03 3.84 -19.58
CA LYS A 9 20.49 5.03 -18.85
C LYS A 9 21.44 4.70 -17.69
N TYR A 10 21.42 3.44 -17.26
CA TYR A 10 22.13 2.93 -16.08
C TYR A 10 23.09 1.81 -16.46
N PRO A 11 24.17 2.12 -17.24
CA PRO A 11 25.20 1.14 -17.58
C PRO A 11 25.90 0.64 -16.31
N GLU A 12 26.64 -0.45 -16.42
CA GLU A 12 27.45 -0.96 -15.32
C GLU A 12 28.33 0.14 -14.70
N GLY A 13 28.44 0.15 -13.38
CA GLY A 13 29.19 1.16 -12.65
C GLY A 13 28.34 1.92 -11.62
N LYS A 14 28.70 3.19 -11.36
CA LYS A 14 28.11 3.98 -10.27
C LYS A 14 26.59 4.15 -10.42
N LYS A 15 26.10 4.50 -11.60
CA LYS A 15 24.67 4.76 -11.84
C LYS A 15 23.80 3.51 -11.59
N ARG A 16 24.26 2.32 -12.05
CA ARG A 16 23.56 1.06 -11.79
C ARG A 16 23.55 0.72 -10.30
N LYS A 17 24.64 0.99 -9.60
CA LYS A 17 24.70 0.79 -8.15
C LYS A 17 23.71 1.66 -7.39
N GLU A 18 23.48 2.90 -7.84
CA GLU A 18 22.47 3.80 -7.25
C GLU A 18 21.06 3.22 -7.38
N VAL A 19 20.70 2.69 -8.57
CA VAL A 19 19.42 1.98 -8.78
C VAL A 19 19.28 0.78 -7.85
N PHE A 20 20.32 -0.06 -7.77
CA PHE A 20 20.27 -1.26 -6.93
C PHE A 20 20.23 -0.91 -5.44
N GLN A 21 20.94 0.13 -5.01
CA GLN A 21 20.91 0.58 -3.60
C GLN A 21 19.52 1.09 -3.21
N PHE A 22 18.91 1.94 -4.04
CA PHE A 22 17.55 2.43 -3.79
C PHE A 22 16.55 1.28 -3.74
N ALA A 23 16.67 0.33 -4.66
CA ALA A 23 15.83 -0.84 -4.72
C ALA A 23 16.04 -1.79 -3.53
N GLU A 24 17.27 -1.90 -3.00
CA GLU A 24 17.56 -2.69 -1.79
C GLU A 24 16.95 -2.05 -0.54
N ASP A 25 16.99 -0.72 -0.42
CA ASP A 25 16.36 -0.01 0.69
C ASP A 25 14.83 -0.19 0.65
N TYR A 26 14.25 -0.17 -0.54
CA TYR A 26 12.83 -0.50 -0.73
C TYR A 26 12.53 -1.97 -0.41
N ARG A 27 13.37 -2.92 -0.86
CA ARG A 27 13.19 -4.36 -0.59
C ARG A 27 13.14 -4.65 0.92
N LYS A 28 13.98 -3.98 1.69
CA LYS A 28 13.94 -4.05 3.16
C LYS A 28 12.66 -3.47 3.72
N PHE A 29 12.27 -2.28 3.25
CA PHE A 29 11.04 -1.64 3.68
C PHE A 29 9.82 -2.53 3.47
N ILE A 30 9.64 -3.09 2.27
CA ILE A 30 8.46 -3.91 1.95
C ILE A 30 8.49 -5.28 2.64
N SER A 31 9.68 -5.75 3.07
CA SER A 31 9.83 -6.96 3.88
C SER A 31 9.36 -6.75 5.32
N GLU A 32 9.61 -5.56 5.86
CA GLU A 32 9.33 -5.22 7.26
C GLU A 32 7.95 -4.59 7.46
N CYS A 33 7.44 -3.86 6.45
CA CYS A 33 6.19 -3.13 6.52
C CYS A 33 5.13 -3.78 5.64
N LYS A 34 4.40 -4.76 6.18
CA LYS A 34 3.40 -5.54 5.46
C LYS A 34 1.97 -5.06 5.67
N THR A 35 1.75 -4.15 6.64
CA THR A 35 0.46 -3.57 6.95
C THR A 35 0.51 -2.05 6.82
N GLU A 36 -0.65 -1.41 6.65
CA GLU A 36 -0.75 0.06 6.62
C GLU A 36 -0.27 0.70 7.95
N ARG A 37 -0.45 0.00 9.09
CA ARG A 37 0.05 0.45 10.40
C ARG A 37 1.57 0.44 10.47
N GLU A 38 2.20 -0.61 9.97
CA GLU A 38 3.66 -0.71 9.92
C GLU A 38 4.25 0.32 8.98
N CYS A 39 3.66 0.50 7.78
CA CYS A 39 4.04 1.55 6.83
C CYS A 39 3.95 2.94 7.46
N THR A 40 2.81 3.28 8.08
CA THR A 40 2.60 4.58 8.72
C THR A 40 3.60 4.82 9.86
N THR A 41 3.87 3.79 10.67
CA THR A 41 4.84 3.87 11.77
C THR A 41 6.25 4.14 11.26
N GLU A 42 6.70 3.40 10.25
CA GLU A 42 8.03 3.55 9.68
C GLU A 42 8.18 4.88 8.92
N PHE A 43 7.18 5.30 8.16
CA PHE A 43 7.19 6.60 7.49
C PHE A 43 7.21 7.76 8.48
N ALA A 44 6.42 7.71 9.56
CA ALA A 44 6.45 8.74 10.60
C ALA A 44 7.82 8.83 11.28
N LYS A 45 8.42 7.69 11.62
CA LYS A 45 9.77 7.63 12.21
C LYS A 45 10.83 8.25 11.28
N ARG A 46 10.88 7.82 10.00
CA ARG A 46 11.82 8.38 9.02
C ARG A 46 11.57 9.87 8.74
N ALA A 47 10.31 10.30 8.77
CA ALA A 47 9.96 11.71 8.64
C ALA A 47 10.51 12.53 9.81
N GLU A 48 10.35 12.07 11.06
CA GLU A 48 10.92 12.72 12.25
C GLU A 48 12.45 12.78 12.21
N GLU A 49 13.12 11.69 11.80
CA GLU A 49 14.57 11.65 11.59
C GLU A 49 15.03 12.66 10.52
N ALA A 50 14.18 12.91 9.50
CA ALA A 50 14.43 13.92 8.45
C ALA A 50 14.01 15.35 8.86
N GLY A 51 13.56 15.56 10.09
CA GLY A 51 13.19 16.87 10.63
C GLY A 51 11.75 17.31 10.36
N PHE A 52 10.86 16.41 10.01
CA PHE A 52 9.43 16.69 10.01
C PHE A 52 8.90 16.71 11.46
N VAL A 53 7.98 17.61 11.74
CA VAL A 53 7.34 17.74 13.05
C VAL A 53 5.89 17.29 12.93
N ASN A 54 5.41 16.52 13.91
CA ASN A 54 3.99 16.16 13.97
C ASN A 54 3.13 17.43 14.07
N LEU A 55 2.10 17.51 13.23
CA LEU A 55 1.22 18.69 13.14
C LEU A 55 0.50 18.98 14.46
N ASP A 56 0.08 17.95 15.20
CA ASP A 56 -0.58 18.14 16.50
C ASP A 56 0.33 18.92 17.48
N LYS A 57 1.64 18.61 17.49
CA LYS A 57 2.62 19.34 18.31
C LYS A 57 2.81 20.80 17.86
N VAL A 58 2.64 21.07 16.55
CA VAL A 58 2.68 22.44 15.99
C VAL A 58 1.46 23.24 16.46
N LEU A 59 0.29 22.62 16.38
CA LEU A 59 -1.00 23.23 16.78
C LEU A 59 -1.07 23.47 18.29
N GLU A 60 -0.69 22.50 19.10
CA GLU A 60 -0.63 22.62 20.57
C GLU A 60 0.25 23.80 21.03
N LYS A 61 1.36 24.03 20.34
CA LYS A 61 2.30 25.12 20.65
C LYS A 61 1.90 26.45 19.99
N GLY A 62 0.92 26.48 19.12
CA GLY A 62 0.57 27.66 18.33
C GLY A 62 1.72 28.13 17.41
N THR A 63 2.59 27.21 16.98
CA THR A 63 3.77 27.53 16.17
C THR A 63 3.34 27.96 14.77
N LYS A 64 3.85 29.11 14.30
CA LYS A 64 3.63 29.55 12.93
C LYS A 64 4.63 28.88 11.99
N LEU A 65 4.11 28.35 10.88
CA LEU A 65 4.89 27.71 9.82
C LEU A 65 5.38 28.75 8.81
N LYS A 66 6.54 28.48 8.23
CA LYS A 66 7.18 29.32 7.19
C LYS A 66 7.75 28.45 6.07
N ALA A 67 8.06 29.08 4.95
CA ALA A 67 8.64 28.40 3.80
C ALA A 67 9.88 27.54 4.14
N GLY A 68 9.80 26.25 3.86
CA GLY A 68 10.81 25.24 4.14
C GLY A 68 10.55 24.43 5.42
N ASP A 69 9.59 24.84 6.25
CA ASP A 69 9.17 24.02 7.40
C ASP A 69 8.52 22.72 6.94
N ARG A 70 8.70 21.66 7.73
CA ARG A 70 8.31 20.29 7.44
C ARG A 70 7.38 19.79 8.52
N VAL A 71 6.18 19.40 8.14
CA VAL A 71 5.18 18.85 9.07
C VAL A 71 4.54 17.59 8.52
N TYR A 72 4.05 16.73 9.41
CA TYR A 72 3.24 15.58 9.04
C TYR A 72 2.06 15.40 9.99
N ALA A 73 0.96 14.90 9.47
CA ALA A 73 -0.21 14.49 10.22
C ALA A 73 -0.40 12.98 10.08
N ASN A 74 -0.71 12.31 11.19
CA ASN A 74 -0.99 10.88 11.25
C ASN A 74 -2.49 10.66 11.30
N ASN A 75 -3.02 9.78 10.45
CA ASN A 75 -4.42 9.41 10.41
C ASN A 75 -4.64 8.07 11.11
N MET A 76 -4.88 8.09 12.42
CA MET A 76 -5.23 6.91 13.23
C MET A 76 -4.21 5.75 13.11
N GLY A 77 -2.94 6.06 12.82
CA GLY A 77 -1.90 5.05 12.63
C GLY A 77 -1.98 4.25 11.33
N LYS A 78 -2.85 4.64 10.38
CA LYS A 78 -3.10 3.91 9.13
C LYS A 78 -2.91 4.76 7.87
N GLY A 79 -2.51 6.00 8.01
CA GLY A 79 -2.23 6.92 6.91
C GLY A 79 -1.42 8.11 7.39
N ILE A 80 -0.79 8.81 6.46
CA ILE A 80 0.06 9.97 6.75
C ILE A 80 -0.05 11.01 5.64
N ALA A 81 -0.14 12.27 6.03
CA ALA A 81 -0.02 13.41 5.13
C ALA A 81 1.20 14.24 5.53
N MET A 82 2.12 14.48 4.60
CA MET A 82 3.36 15.22 4.82
C MET A 82 3.37 16.49 4.00
N PHE A 83 3.90 17.56 4.58
CA PHE A 83 4.00 18.87 3.92
C PHE A 83 5.40 19.45 4.05
N VAL A 84 5.91 20.00 2.97
CA VAL A 84 7.04 20.93 2.97
C VAL A 84 6.51 22.27 2.47
N ILE A 85 6.46 23.26 3.36
CA ILE A 85 5.82 24.55 3.08
C ILE A 85 6.58 25.30 1.99
N GLY A 86 5.85 25.73 0.96
CA GLY A 86 6.37 26.48 -0.18
C GLY A 86 6.67 27.93 0.15
N LYS A 87 7.28 28.66 -0.81
CA LYS A 87 7.48 30.09 -0.73
C LYS A 87 6.24 30.89 -1.08
N LYS A 88 5.39 30.32 -1.94
CA LYS A 88 4.12 30.91 -2.37
C LYS A 88 2.99 30.52 -1.44
N SER A 89 1.92 31.31 -1.43
CA SER A 89 0.71 31.00 -0.68
C SER A 89 0.13 29.65 -1.12
N MET A 90 -0.39 28.89 -0.17
CA MET A 90 -1.10 27.66 -0.46
C MET A 90 -2.35 27.89 -1.32
N GLU A 91 -2.92 29.11 -1.32
CA GLU A 91 -4.04 29.48 -2.19
C GLU A 91 -3.70 29.31 -3.70
N GLU A 92 -2.42 29.40 -4.07
CA GLU A 92 -1.95 29.16 -5.44
C GLU A 92 -1.95 27.66 -5.84
N GLY A 93 -2.17 26.76 -4.89
CA GLY A 93 -2.19 25.33 -5.05
C GLY A 93 -1.02 24.62 -4.39
N MET A 94 -1.05 23.29 -4.44
CA MET A 94 -0.02 22.39 -3.90
C MET A 94 0.37 21.36 -4.97
N ASN A 95 1.61 20.87 -4.89
CA ASN A 95 2.07 19.72 -5.68
C ASN A 95 1.97 18.46 -4.82
N ILE A 96 1.07 17.55 -5.19
CA ILE A 96 0.66 16.42 -4.36
C ILE A 96 1.07 15.11 -5.01
N LEU A 97 1.77 14.26 -4.24
CA LEU A 97 1.95 12.84 -4.51
C LEU A 97 0.98 12.07 -3.63
N GLY A 98 0.07 11.31 -4.22
CA GLY A 98 -0.88 10.47 -3.51
C GLY A 98 -0.63 8.99 -3.83
N ALA A 99 -0.76 8.10 -2.84
CA ALA A 99 -0.67 6.65 -3.00
C ALA A 99 -1.42 5.96 -1.85
N HIS A 100 -1.72 4.67 -1.99
CA HIS A 100 -2.25 3.91 -0.86
C HIS A 100 -1.19 2.97 -0.25
N ILE A 101 -1.45 2.49 0.96
CA ILE A 101 -0.51 1.66 1.73
C ILE A 101 -1.14 0.39 2.29
N ASP A 102 -2.45 0.21 2.12
CA ASP A 102 -3.12 -1.08 2.29
C ASP A 102 -2.87 -1.99 1.09
N SER A 103 -3.10 -3.28 1.24
CA SER A 103 -2.95 -4.29 0.18
C SER A 103 -3.93 -5.43 0.39
N PRO A 104 -4.33 -6.17 -0.67
CA PRO A 104 -5.21 -7.32 -0.53
C PRO A 104 -4.64 -8.40 0.37
N ARG A 105 -5.46 -8.97 1.25
CA ARG A 105 -5.06 -9.90 2.29
C ARG A 105 -6.23 -10.69 2.87
N MET A 106 -6.01 -11.36 3.99
CA MET A 106 -7.06 -11.82 4.88
C MET A 106 -6.94 -11.11 6.23
N ASP A 107 -8.06 -10.86 6.89
CA ASP A 107 -8.14 -10.33 8.25
C ASP A 107 -8.75 -11.39 9.17
N LEU A 108 -8.35 -11.45 10.44
CA LEU A 108 -9.06 -12.27 11.41
C LEU A 108 -10.45 -11.69 11.67
N LYS A 109 -11.45 -12.56 11.81
CA LYS A 109 -12.77 -12.16 12.29
C LYS A 109 -12.72 -11.74 13.78
N GLN A 110 -13.79 -11.18 14.29
CA GLN A 110 -13.83 -10.64 15.66
C GLN A 110 -13.83 -11.71 16.76
N ASP A 111 -14.35 -12.89 16.45
CA ASP A 111 -14.31 -14.08 17.31
C ASP A 111 -13.69 -15.22 16.48
N PRO A 112 -12.34 -15.21 16.32
CA PRO A 112 -11.70 -16.03 15.29
C PRO A 112 -11.33 -17.43 15.77
N LEU A 113 -11.13 -17.63 17.08
CA LEU A 113 -10.50 -18.84 17.59
C LEU A 113 -11.51 -19.94 17.89
N TYR A 114 -11.38 -21.07 17.20
CA TYR A 114 -12.20 -22.25 17.44
C TYR A 114 -11.39 -23.55 17.32
N GLU A 115 -11.96 -24.65 17.74
CA GLU A 115 -11.40 -25.98 17.56
C GLU A 115 -12.35 -26.86 16.74
N ASP A 116 -11.83 -27.58 15.77
CA ASP A 116 -12.53 -28.62 15.04
C ASP A 116 -11.59 -29.80 14.77
N THR A 117 -12.07 -31.02 15.08
CA THR A 117 -11.34 -32.29 14.84
C THR A 117 -9.87 -32.25 15.29
N ASP A 118 -9.66 -31.80 16.54
CA ASP A 118 -8.34 -31.67 17.18
C ASP A 118 -7.36 -30.69 16.47
N PHE A 119 -7.90 -29.72 15.71
CA PHE A 119 -7.16 -28.55 15.21
C PHE A 119 -7.68 -27.27 15.85
N ALA A 120 -6.78 -26.44 16.35
CA ALA A 120 -7.10 -25.04 16.63
C ALA A 120 -7.01 -24.24 15.34
N MET A 121 -8.03 -23.43 15.09
CA MET A 121 -8.24 -22.68 13.85
C MET A 121 -8.46 -21.20 14.15
N LEU A 122 -8.10 -20.36 13.18
CA LEU A 122 -8.49 -18.94 13.15
C LEU A 122 -9.36 -18.65 11.94
N ASP A 123 -10.58 -18.22 12.19
CA ASP A 123 -11.56 -17.79 11.17
C ASP A 123 -11.17 -16.46 10.56
N THR A 124 -11.22 -16.37 9.24
CA THR A 124 -10.77 -15.19 8.48
C THR A 124 -11.83 -14.62 7.56
N HIS A 125 -11.62 -13.37 7.15
CA HIS A 125 -12.33 -12.72 6.06
C HIS A 125 -11.33 -12.10 5.09
N TYR A 126 -11.45 -12.37 3.79
CA TYR A 126 -10.56 -11.72 2.83
C TYR A 126 -10.87 -10.23 2.66
N TYR A 127 -9.85 -9.44 2.36
CA TYR A 127 -9.85 -8.00 2.17
C TYR A 127 -9.36 -7.68 0.76
N GLY A 128 -10.13 -6.86 0.02
CA GLY A 128 -9.82 -6.51 -1.37
C GLY A 128 -10.09 -7.63 -2.37
N GLY A 129 -9.63 -7.45 -3.58
CA GLY A 129 -9.86 -8.35 -4.71
C GLY A 129 -8.82 -9.45 -4.84
N ILE A 130 -8.98 -10.60 -4.19
CA ILE A 130 -8.04 -11.72 -4.27
C ILE A 130 -8.54 -12.88 -5.13
N LYS A 131 -7.60 -13.62 -5.73
CA LYS A 131 -7.85 -14.97 -6.25
C LYS A 131 -7.61 -15.97 -5.12
N LYS A 132 -8.66 -16.40 -4.43
CA LYS A 132 -8.58 -17.20 -3.21
C LYS A 132 -7.69 -18.44 -3.33
N TYR A 133 -7.66 -19.09 -4.50
CA TYR A 133 -6.82 -20.25 -4.76
C TYR A 133 -5.30 -19.97 -4.73
N GLN A 134 -4.88 -18.69 -4.74
CA GLN A 134 -3.48 -18.32 -4.58
C GLN A 134 -3.05 -18.24 -3.11
N TRP A 135 -3.99 -18.27 -2.17
CA TRP A 135 -3.76 -18.07 -0.74
C TRP A 135 -3.73 -19.37 0.09
N VAL A 136 -4.04 -20.51 -0.53
CA VAL A 136 -3.94 -21.83 0.10
C VAL A 136 -2.53 -22.41 -0.07
N THR A 137 -2.13 -23.29 0.86
CA THR A 137 -0.83 -23.99 0.85
C THR A 137 0.41 -23.07 0.86
N LEU A 138 0.27 -21.86 1.36
CA LEU A 138 1.35 -20.90 1.55
C LEU A 138 1.73 -20.78 3.02
N PRO A 139 3.02 -20.53 3.34
CA PRO A 139 3.36 -20.02 4.65
C PRO A 139 2.84 -18.58 4.81
N LEU A 140 2.07 -18.36 5.86
CA LEU A 140 1.46 -17.09 6.21
C LEU A 140 1.93 -16.61 7.59
N ALA A 141 1.94 -15.30 7.78
CA ALA A 141 2.32 -14.59 8.99
C ALA A 141 1.13 -13.79 9.54
N LEU A 142 1.14 -13.50 10.83
CA LEU A 142 0.16 -12.65 11.50
C LEU A 142 0.81 -11.32 11.87
N HIS A 143 0.24 -10.22 11.38
CA HIS A 143 0.68 -8.88 11.68
C HIS A 143 -0.47 -8.01 12.17
N GLY A 144 -0.23 -7.14 13.13
CA GLY A 144 -1.26 -6.21 13.57
C GLY A 144 -1.15 -5.79 15.02
N VAL A 145 -2.29 -5.44 15.59
CA VAL A 145 -2.40 -4.99 16.97
C VAL A 145 -3.63 -5.56 17.66
N ILE A 146 -3.51 -5.75 18.97
CA ILE A 146 -4.61 -6.03 19.87
C ILE A 146 -4.65 -4.89 20.89
N VAL A 147 -5.81 -4.27 21.09
CA VAL A 147 -5.99 -3.22 22.10
C VAL A 147 -6.77 -3.78 23.27
N LYS A 148 -6.13 -3.94 24.41
CA LYS A 148 -6.74 -4.49 25.62
C LYS A 148 -7.73 -3.48 26.24
N LYS A 149 -8.62 -3.95 27.12
CA LYS A 149 -9.63 -3.12 27.80
C LYS A 149 -9.05 -1.94 28.59
N ASP A 150 -7.81 -2.08 29.09
CA ASP A 150 -7.10 -1.00 29.80
C ASP A 150 -6.42 0.01 28.87
N GLY A 151 -6.52 -0.17 27.54
CA GLY A 151 -5.88 0.65 26.53
C GLY A 151 -4.45 0.21 26.16
N THR A 152 -3.93 -0.86 26.76
CA THR A 152 -2.63 -1.43 26.38
C THR A 152 -2.69 -1.96 24.96
N VAL A 153 -1.68 -1.61 24.15
CA VAL A 153 -1.56 -2.07 22.77
C VAL A 153 -0.51 -3.16 22.67
N VAL A 154 -0.94 -4.36 22.33
CA VAL A 154 -0.07 -5.50 22.03
C VAL A 154 0.18 -5.54 20.53
N LYS A 155 1.45 -5.48 20.11
CA LYS A 155 1.83 -5.64 18.70
C LYS A 155 2.01 -7.11 18.39
N VAL A 156 1.37 -7.57 17.31
CA VAL A 156 1.50 -8.93 16.79
C VAL A 156 2.33 -8.87 15.50
N ASN A 157 3.41 -9.64 15.45
CA ASN A 157 4.24 -9.87 14.26
C ASN A 157 4.89 -11.23 14.43
N VAL A 158 4.29 -12.25 13.84
CA VAL A 158 4.69 -13.66 13.99
C VAL A 158 4.67 -14.34 12.62
N GLY A 159 5.78 -14.95 12.23
CA GLY A 159 5.91 -15.70 10.98
C GLY A 159 7.03 -15.24 10.06
N ASP A 160 7.65 -14.09 10.33
CA ASP A 160 8.68 -13.52 9.45
C ASP A 160 10.11 -13.71 9.95
N LYS A 161 10.30 -13.86 11.24
CA LYS A 161 11.64 -14.00 11.82
C LYS A 161 12.14 -15.43 11.79
N PRO A 162 13.44 -15.66 11.65
CA PRO A 162 13.99 -17.00 11.80
C PRO A 162 13.62 -17.62 13.15
N GLY A 163 12.95 -18.77 13.10
CA GLY A 163 12.48 -19.47 14.28
C GLY A 163 11.01 -19.21 14.65
N ASP A 164 10.35 -18.24 14.04
CA ASP A 164 8.91 -18.06 14.20
C ASP A 164 8.15 -19.26 13.61
N PRO A 165 7.02 -19.66 14.19
CA PRO A 165 6.08 -20.51 13.50
C PRO A 165 5.42 -19.76 12.34
N VAL A 166 5.02 -20.49 11.31
CA VAL A 166 4.18 -19.97 10.23
C VAL A 166 2.80 -20.64 10.30
N PHE A 167 1.83 -20.03 9.67
CA PHE A 167 0.44 -20.49 9.61
C PHE A 167 0.07 -20.79 8.16
N GLY A 168 -1.10 -21.38 7.92
CA GLY A 168 -1.53 -21.62 6.56
C GLY A 168 -2.94 -22.16 6.46
N VAL A 169 -3.50 -21.97 5.28
CA VAL A 169 -4.77 -22.54 4.86
C VAL A 169 -4.48 -23.85 4.12
N SER A 170 -5.13 -24.94 4.52
CA SER A 170 -5.03 -26.22 3.82
C SER A 170 -5.83 -26.23 2.52
N ASP A 171 -5.48 -27.11 1.60
CA ASP A 171 -6.26 -27.40 0.40
C ASP A 171 -6.44 -28.91 0.25
N LEU A 172 -7.43 -29.33 -0.53
CA LEU A 172 -7.65 -30.75 -0.80
C LEU A 172 -6.48 -31.37 -1.56
N LEU A 173 -6.10 -32.57 -1.14
CA LEU A 173 -5.15 -33.36 -1.92
C LEU A 173 -5.78 -33.76 -3.26
N ILE A 174 -4.94 -33.91 -4.29
CA ILE A 174 -5.36 -34.20 -5.67
C ILE A 174 -6.29 -35.40 -5.79
N HIS A 175 -6.11 -36.45 -4.97
CA HIS A 175 -6.91 -37.68 -5.02
C HIS A 175 -8.35 -37.52 -4.49
N LEU A 176 -8.65 -36.44 -3.76
CA LEU A 176 -9.99 -36.10 -3.26
C LEU A 176 -10.59 -34.87 -3.92
N SER A 177 -9.87 -34.21 -4.83
CA SER A 177 -10.26 -32.91 -5.40
C SER A 177 -11.14 -32.99 -6.67
N GLY A 178 -11.67 -34.17 -7.02
CA GLY A 178 -12.44 -34.35 -8.25
C GLY A 178 -13.57 -33.32 -8.43
N GLU A 179 -14.46 -33.21 -7.44
CA GLU A 179 -15.55 -32.22 -7.48
C GLU A 179 -15.06 -30.76 -7.38
N GLN A 180 -13.98 -30.54 -6.63
CA GLN A 180 -13.37 -29.20 -6.53
C GLN A 180 -12.86 -28.72 -7.88
N LEU A 181 -12.17 -29.58 -8.63
CA LEU A 181 -11.59 -29.25 -9.94
C LEU A 181 -12.65 -28.96 -11.03
N GLU A 182 -13.88 -29.43 -10.87
CA GLU A 182 -15.01 -29.13 -11.77
C GLU A 182 -15.62 -27.74 -11.49
N LYS A 183 -15.30 -27.10 -10.36
CA LYS A 183 -15.79 -25.76 -10.02
C LYS A 183 -15.10 -24.69 -10.89
N LYS A 184 -15.82 -23.60 -11.16
CA LYS A 184 -15.20 -22.39 -11.74
C LYS A 184 -14.10 -21.87 -10.79
N ALA A 185 -12.99 -21.36 -11.33
CA ALA A 185 -11.84 -20.87 -10.55
C ALA A 185 -12.22 -19.87 -9.42
N ALA A 186 -13.23 -19.04 -9.64
CA ALA A 186 -13.73 -18.11 -8.61
C ALA A 186 -14.42 -18.82 -7.42
N LYS A 187 -14.77 -20.11 -7.56
CA LYS A 187 -15.47 -20.93 -6.56
C LYS A 187 -14.68 -22.16 -6.13
N VAL A 188 -13.47 -22.35 -6.66
CA VAL A 188 -12.65 -23.54 -6.35
C VAL A 188 -12.24 -23.54 -4.88
N ILE A 189 -11.99 -22.36 -4.30
CA ILE A 189 -11.83 -22.12 -2.86
C ILE A 189 -12.98 -21.21 -2.41
N GLU A 190 -13.72 -21.62 -1.41
CA GLU A 190 -14.79 -20.83 -0.81
C GLU A 190 -14.21 -19.86 0.23
N GLY A 191 -14.83 -18.68 0.43
CA GLY A 191 -14.32 -17.67 1.36
C GLY A 191 -14.28 -18.18 2.80
N GLU A 192 -15.31 -18.93 3.20
CA GLU A 192 -15.42 -19.52 4.54
C GLU A 192 -14.44 -20.71 4.78
N ASN A 193 -13.66 -21.11 3.78
CA ASN A 193 -12.64 -22.15 3.91
C ASN A 193 -11.22 -21.56 3.90
N LEU A 194 -11.08 -20.25 4.13
CA LEU A 194 -9.78 -19.59 4.25
C LEU A 194 -9.28 -19.52 5.70
N ASP A 195 -9.63 -20.48 6.53
CA ASP A 195 -9.24 -20.51 7.93
C ASP A 195 -7.85 -21.06 8.14
N LEU A 196 -7.13 -20.46 9.06
CA LEU A 196 -5.76 -20.84 9.38
C LEU A 196 -5.72 -22.01 10.38
N ILE A 197 -4.92 -23.00 10.09
CA ILE A 197 -4.52 -24.03 11.08
C ILE A 197 -3.39 -23.42 11.92
N ILE A 198 -3.58 -23.40 13.26
CA ILE A 198 -2.63 -22.78 14.18
C ILE A 198 -2.09 -23.72 15.26
N GLY A 199 -2.61 -24.94 15.37
CA GLY A 199 -2.09 -25.93 16.32
C GLY A 199 -2.89 -27.20 16.37
N SER A 200 -2.31 -28.24 16.99
CA SER A 200 -2.91 -29.58 17.12
C SER A 200 -2.51 -30.32 18.40
N ILE A 201 -1.80 -29.68 19.34
CA ILE A 201 -1.40 -30.29 20.59
C ILE A 201 -2.46 -30.00 21.66
N PRO A 202 -3.12 -31.03 22.25
CA PRO A 202 -4.10 -30.82 23.33
C PRO A 202 -3.40 -30.40 24.63
N ALA A 203 -4.08 -29.61 25.45
CA ALA A 203 -3.64 -29.31 26.81
C ALA A 203 -3.61 -30.57 27.69
N GLU A 204 -2.54 -30.73 28.45
CA GLU A 204 -2.38 -31.88 29.36
C GLU A 204 -3.40 -31.82 30.51
N GLU A 205 -3.63 -30.63 31.08
CA GLU A 205 -4.58 -30.37 32.13
C GLU A 205 -5.47 -29.16 31.81
N THR A 206 -6.76 -29.26 32.00
CA THR A 206 -7.77 -28.21 31.78
C THR A 206 -8.39 -27.71 33.09
N GLY A 207 -7.98 -28.26 34.24
CA GLY A 207 -8.59 -27.94 35.54
C GLY A 207 -10.07 -28.28 35.59
N ASP A 208 -10.85 -27.47 36.30
CA ASP A 208 -12.31 -27.62 36.41
C ASP A 208 -13.10 -26.96 35.27
N ASP A 209 -12.41 -26.39 34.26
CA ASP A 209 -13.02 -25.76 33.13
C ASP A 209 -13.61 -26.80 32.15
N LYS A 210 -14.95 -26.84 32.09
CA LYS A 210 -15.69 -27.80 31.27
C LYS A 210 -15.61 -27.51 29.77
N GLU A 211 -15.41 -26.28 29.36
CA GLU A 211 -15.22 -25.92 27.95
C GLU A 211 -13.80 -26.25 27.50
N ALA A 212 -12.80 -25.87 28.28
CA ALA A 212 -11.42 -26.25 28.03
C ALA A 212 -11.23 -27.79 28.02
N ALA A 213 -12.06 -28.53 28.73
CA ALA A 213 -12.07 -29.99 28.70
C ALA A 213 -12.65 -30.60 27.42
N LYS A 214 -13.44 -29.81 26.64
CA LYS A 214 -13.97 -30.21 25.33
C LYS A 214 -13.09 -29.78 24.18
N GLU A 215 -12.46 -28.58 24.27
CA GLU A 215 -11.63 -27.96 23.26
C GLU A 215 -10.17 -27.86 23.77
N LYS A 216 -9.53 -28.99 23.94
CA LYS A 216 -8.20 -29.06 24.57
C LYS A 216 -7.09 -28.45 23.74
N VAL A 217 -7.19 -28.51 22.43
CA VAL A 217 -6.18 -27.88 21.53
C VAL A 217 -6.31 -26.37 21.58
N LYS A 218 -7.54 -25.84 21.50
CA LYS A 218 -7.81 -24.41 21.71
C LYS A 218 -7.30 -23.94 23.07
N ALA A 219 -7.58 -24.71 24.13
CA ALA A 219 -7.11 -24.40 25.50
C ALA A 219 -5.57 -24.33 25.58
N ASN A 220 -4.86 -25.20 24.85
CA ASN A 220 -3.40 -25.13 24.78
C ASN A 220 -2.90 -23.88 24.04
N ILE A 221 -3.53 -23.55 22.91
CA ILE A 221 -3.20 -22.32 22.18
C ILE A 221 -3.44 -21.09 23.05
N MET A 222 -4.56 -21.02 23.80
CA MET A 222 -4.82 -19.93 24.72
C MET A 222 -3.77 -19.80 25.82
N LYS A 223 -3.26 -20.93 26.35
CA LYS A 223 -2.14 -20.92 27.32
C LYS A 223 -0.86 -20.32 26.71
N ILE A 224 -0.57 -20.63 25.43
CA ILE A 224 0.58 -20.09 24.71
C ILE A 224 0.40 -18.58 24.50
N LEU A 225 -0.75 -18.15 24.01
CA LEU A 225 -1.05 -16.73 23.74
C LEU A 225 -1.00 -15.89 25.04
N ALA A 226 -1.57 -16.41 26.13
CA ALA A 226 -1.50 -15.73 27.43
C ALA A 226 -0.06 -15.61 27.94
N LYS A 227 0.75 -16.67 27.79
CA LYS A 227 2.12 -16.69 28.30
C LYS A 227 3.09 -15.81 27.48
N GLU A 228 2.97 -15.85 26.15
CA GLU A 228 3.96 -15.22 25.25
C GLU A 228 3.56 -13.81 24.83
N TYR A 229 2.27 -13.52 24.76
CA TYR A 229 1.73 -12.25 24.27
C TYR A 229 0.85 -11.53 25.27
N ASP A 230 0.57 -12.11 26.43
CA ASP A 230 -0.37 -11.55 27.42
C ASP A 230 -1.76 -11.28 26.82
N ILE A 231 -2.28 -12.23 26.03
CA ILE A 231 -3.56 -12.14 25.31
C ILE A 231 -4.55 -13.14 25.90
N GLU A 232 -5.76 -12.67 26.21
CA GLU A 232 -6.94 -13.47 26.52
C GLU A 232 -7.85 -13.59 25.29
N GLU A 233 -8.73 -14.58 25.23
CA GLU A 233 -9.63 -14.80 24.08
C GLU A 233 -10.50 -13.58 23.80
N GLU A 234 -11.02 -12.93 24.84
CA GLU A 234 -11.85 -11.72 24.72
C GLU A 234 -11.09 -10.54 24.08
N ASP A 235 -9.76 -10.53 24.13
CA ASP A 235 -8.94 -9.45 23.54
C ASP A 235 -9.02 -9.43 22.01
N PHE A 236 -9.38 -10.55 21.36
CA PHE A 236 -9.60 -10.60 19.92
C PHE A 236 -10.76 -9.71 19.46
N LEU A 237 -11.73 -9.39 20.32
CA LEU A 237 -12.85 -8.48 19.99
C LEU A 237 -12.37 -7.06 19.61
N SER A 238 -11.19 -6.66 20.05
CA SER A 238 -10.55 -5.39 19.75
C SER A 238 -9.20 -5.56 19.07
N ALA A 239 -9.06 -6.60 18.26
CA ALA A 239 -7.90 -6.88 17.44
C ALA A 239 -8.07 -6.38 16.01
N GLU A 240 -6.98 -5.95 15.41
CA GLU A 240 -6.81 -5.77 13.96
C GLU A 240 -5.58 -6.59 13.56
N ILE A 241 -5.80 -7.83 13.15
CA ILE A 241 -4.74 -8.77 12.75
C ILE A 241 -4.94 -9.16 11.30
N GLU A 242 -3.94 -8.86 10.52
CA GLU A 242 -3.83 -9.17 9.10
C GLU A 242 -3.02 -10.44 8.89
N VAL A 243 -3.49 -11.27 7.98
CA VAL A 243 -2.83 -12.50 7.55
C VAL A 243 -2.17 -12.24 6.21
N VAL A 244 -0.85 -12.28 6.19
CA VAL A 244 -0.02 -11.87 5.06
C VAL A 244 0.98 -12.98 4.70
N PRO A 245 1.55 -13.00 3.49
CA PRO A 245 2.59 -13.97 3.13
C PRO A 245 3.81 -13.86 4.05
N ALA A 246 4.25 -14.99 4.58
CA ALA A 246 5.43 -15.07 5.44
C ALA A 246 6.72 -14.96 4.64
N GLY A 247 7.73 -14.29 5.20
CA GLY A 247 9.06 -14.15 4.65
C GLY A 247 9.33 -12.83 3.94
N GLU A 248 10.61 -12.61 3.62
CA GLU A 248 11.08 -11.37 3.04
C GLU A 248 10.84 -11.28 1.53
N ALA A 249 10.77 -10.04 1.03
CA ALA A 249 10.89 -9.75 -0.40
C ALA A 249 12.27 -10.14 -0.92
N ARG A 250 12.35 -10.62 -2.16
CA ARG A 250 13.55 -11.22 -2.76
C ARG A 250 13.88 -10.64 -4.12
N ASP A 251 15.17 -10.66 -4.45
CA ASP A 251 15.62 -10.50 -5.82
C ASP A 251 15.07 -11.63 -6.70
N TYR A 252 14.60 -11.26 -7.89
CA TYR A 252 14.00 -12.19 -8.83
C TYR A 252 14.70 -12.10 -10.20
N GLY A 253 14.88 -13.26 -10.84
CA GLY A 253 15.63 -13.40 -12.09
C GLY A 253 17.15 -13.51 -11.87
N PHE A 254 17.87 -14.09 -12.83
CA PHE A 254 19.32 -14.30 -12.74
C PHE A 254 20.11 -13.00 -12.63
N ASP A 255 19.63 -11.93 -13.26
CA ASP A 255 20.24 -10.59 -13.24
C ASP A 255 19.81 -9.74 -12.05
N ARG A 256 18.89 -10.24 -11.21
CA ARG A 256 18.36 -9.57 -10.01
C ARG A 256 17.74 -8.20 -10.32
N SER A 257 17.23 -8.01 -11.53
CA SER A 257 16.65 -6.74 -11.96
C SER A 257 15.23 -6.49 -11.45
N ILE A 258 14.60 -7.52 -10.86
CA ILE A 258 13.21 -7.54 -10.39
C ILE A 258 13.20 -7.79 -8.89
N ILE A 259 12.21 -7.27 -8.19
CA ILE A 259 11.88 -7.61 -6.80
C ILE A 259 10.57 -8.38 -6.79
N MET A 260 10.55 -9.51 -6.10
CA MET A 260 9.36 -10.25 -5.71
C MET A 260 9.02 -9.93 -4.26
N GLY A 261 7.82 -9.43 -4.00
CA GLY A 261 7.37 -9.06 -2.66
C GLY A 261 5.86 -9.07 -2.53
N TYR A 262 5.37 -8.99 -1.30
CA TYR A 262 3.95 -8.82 -0.99
C TYR A 262 3.61 -7.34 -0.87
N GLY A 263 2.53 -6.92 -1.53
CA GLY A 263 2.00 -5.56 -1.40
C GLY A 263 2.84 -4.51 -2.13
N HIS A 264 3.41 -4.85 -3.30
CA HIS A 264 3.92 -3.82 -4.22
C HIS A 264 2.80 -2.87 -4.62
N ASP A 265 1.60 -3.36 -4.75
CA ASP A 265 0.36 -2.60 -4.86
C ASP A 265 -0.08 -2.09 -3.46
N ASP A 266 0.04 -0.79 -3.12
CA ASP A 266 0.67 0.26 -3.92
C ASP A 266 1.92 0.85 -3.22
N ARG A 267 2.56 0.05 -2.34
CA ARG A 267 3.75 0.50 -1.59
C ARG A 267 4.93 0.82 -2.49
N VAL A 268 4.96 0.26 -3.72
CA VAL A 268 5.99 0.60 -4.71
C VAL A 268 5.87 2.03 -5.24
N CYS A 269 4.70 2.64 -5.15
CA CYS A 269 4.48 4.06 -5.45
C CYS A 269 4.53 4.92 -4.18
N ALA A 270 4.05 4.41 -3.04
CA ALA A 270 4.10 5.11 -1.76
C ALA A 270 5.53 5.39 -1.29
N TYR A 271 6.42 4.40 -1.36
CA TYR A 271 7.81 4.55 -0.92
C TYR A 271 8.59 5.62 -1.71
N PRO A 272 8.64 5.61 -3.06
CA PRO A 272 9.33 6.66 -3.81
C PRO A 272 8.65 8.03 -3.65
N SER A 273 7.34 8.13 -3.43
CA SER A 273 6.64 9.36 -3.10
C SER A 273 7.13 9.94 -1.76
N PHE A 274 7.22 9.09 -0.74
CA PHE A 274 7.79 9.46 0.56
C PHE A 274 9.25 9.90 0.43
N MET A 275 10.08 9.15 -0.29
CA MET A 275 11.50 9.49 -0.50
C MET A 275 11.67 10.81 -1.27
N ALA A 276 10.79 11.11 -2.22
CA ALA A 276 10.79 12.38 -2.93
C ALA A 276 10.47 13.55 -1.99
N MET A 277 9.55 13.37 -1.04
CA MET A 277 9.28 14.38 -0.01
C MET A 277 10.49 14.64 0.90
N LEU A 278 11.23 13.60 1.28
CA LEU A 278 12.46 13.78 2.08
C LEU A 278 13.52 14.59 1.31
N ALA A 279 13.55 14.50 -0.02
CA ALA A 279 14.46 15.25 -0.87
C ALA A 279 14.09 16.73 -1.01
N MET A 280 12.86 17.14 -0.70
CA MET A 280 12.42 18.54 -0.78
C MET A 280 12.98 19.36 0.38
N LYS A 281 13.52 20.56 0.09
CA LYS A 281 14.05 21.45 1.12
C LYS A 281 13.21 22.72 1.28
N LYS A 282 13.04 23.48 0.22
CA LYS A 282 12.33 24.75 0.22
C LYS A 282 11.72 24.99 -1.17
N PRO A 283 10.61 24.30 -1.49
CA PRO A 283 9.98 24.37 -2.81
C PRO A 283 9.34 25.75 -3.04
N GLU A 284 9.06 26.09 -4.29
CA GLU A 284 8.28 27.29 -4.64
C GLU A 284 6.81 27.12 -4.24
N ILE A 285 6.21 25.98 -4.61
CA ILE A 285 4.86 25.57 -4.28
C ILE A 285 4.92 24.56 -3.14
N THR A 286 4.00 24.60 -2.18
CA THR A 286 3.92 23.63 -1.10
C THR A 286 3.84 22.21 -1.66
N SER A 287 4.78 21.37 -1.24
CA SER A 287 4.84 19.95 -1.62
C SER A 287 4.09 19.11 -0.60
N VAL A 288 3.33 18.13 -1.08
CA VAL A 288 2.55 17.21 -0.22
C VAL A 288 2.79 15.77 -0.65
N CYS A 289 2.89 14.88 0.33
CA CYS A 289 2.79 13.44 0.14
C CYS A 289 1.63 12.93 0.99
N LEU A 290 0.64 12.30 0.36
CA LEU A 290 -0.57 11.79 0.99
C LEU A 290 -0.63 10.28 0.81
N LEU A 291 -0.45 9.53 1.88
CA LEU A 291 -0.48 8.08 1.89
C LEU A 291 -1.71 7.62 2.68
N VAL A 292 -2.62 6.92 2.03
CA VAL A 292 -3.93 6.58 2.55
C VAL A 292 -4.14 5.07 2.69
N ASP A 293 -5.16 4.70 3.44
CA ASP A 293 -5.64 3.35 3.69
C ASP A 293 -6.93 3.07 2.91
N LYS A 294 -7.34 1.82 2.84
CA LYS A 294 -8.66 1.36 2.33
C LYS A 294 -8.92 1.55 0.84
N GLU A 295 -7.90 1.80 0.02
CA GLU A 295 -8.08 1.89 -1.42
C GLU A 295 -8.70 0.60 -1.95
N GLU A 296 -8.17 -0.54 -1.54
CA GLU A 296 -8.53 -1.90 -1.98
C GLU A 296 -9.98 -2.31 -1.67
N ILE A 297 -10.66 -1.56 -0.80
CA ILE A 297 -12.07 -1.76 -0.46
C ILE A 297 -12.95 -0.54 -0.77
N GLY A 298 -12.47 0.36 -1.65
CA GLY A 298 -13.23 1.49 -2.19
C GLY A 298 -13.00 2.81 -1.47
N SER A 299 -11.93 2.98 -0.69
CA SER A 299 -11.53 4.22 -0.01
C SER A 299 -12.54 4.77 1.00
N VAL A 300 -13.49 3.96 1.46
CA VAL A 300 -14.55 4.34 2.41
C VAL A 300 -14.08 4.13 3.85
N GLY A 301 -14.45 5.04 4.74
CA GLY A 301 -14.12 4.98 6.16
C GLY A 301 -13.14 6.07 6.60
N ALA A 302 -12.89 6.17 7.91
CA ALA A 302 -12.19 7.29 8.54
C ALA A 302 -10.72 7.43 8.09
N THR A 303 -10.10 6.33 7.66
CA THR A 303 -8.70 6.28 7.20
C THR A 303 -8.55 6.24 5.67
N GLY A 304 -9.65 6.03 4.93
CA GLY A 304 -9.68 6.03 3.47
C GLY A 304 -9.65 7.44 2.87
N MET A 305 -9.37 7.52 1.58
CA MET A 305 -9.27 8.80 0.86
C MET A 305 -10.58 9.59 0.83
N GLN A 306 -11.74 8.93 0.97
CA GLN A 306 -13.04 9.60 1.03
C GLN A 306 -13.31 10.30 2.38
N SER A 307 -12.46 10.09 3.38
CA SER A 307 -12.56 10.81 4.66
C SER A 307 -12.20 12.29 4.49
N ARG A 308 -12.55 13.09 5.50
CA ARG A 308 -12.19 14.52 5.56
C ARG A 308 -10.76 14.76 6.08
N PHE A 309 -9.99 13.71 6.34
CA PHE A 309 -8.65 13.83 6.90
C PHE A 309 -7.77 14.79 6.10
N PHE A 310 -7.68 14.60 4.78
CA PHE A 310 -6.82 15.44 3.94
C PHE A 310 -7.26 16.90 3.94
N GLU A 311 -8.55 17.16 3.71
CA GLU A 311 -9.12 18.52 3.69
C GLU A 311 -8.92 19.24 5.03
N ASN A 312 -9.19 18.56 6.15
CA ASN A 312 -8.98 19.10 7.50
C ASN A 312 -7.49 19.38 7.76
N THR A 313 -6.60 18.47 7.37
CA THR A 313 -5.15 18.65 7.55
C THR A 313 -4.64 19.85 6.75
N VAL A 314 -5.08 20.02 5.49
CA VAL A 314 -4.73 21.20 4.67
C VAL A 314 -5.22 22.49 5.34
N ALA A 315 -6.43 22.50 5.90
CA ALA A 315 -6.97 23.66 6.60
C ALA A 315 -6.10 24.05 7.82
N GLU A 316 -5.70 23.08 8.64
CA GLU A 316 -4.85 23.31 9.81
C GLU A 316 -3.44 23.78 9.42
N VAL A 317 -2.82 23.17 8.40
CA VAL A 317 -1.51 23.59 7.88
C VAL A 317 -1.59 25.00 7.33
N MET A 318 -2.64 25.34 6.57
CA MET A 318 -2.87 26.68 6.05
C MET A 318 -3.02 27.70 7.19
N ASN A 319 -3.83 27.40 8.21
CA ASN A 319 -4.02 28.28 9.37
C ASN A 319 -2.72 28.48 10.18
N ALA A 320 -1.85 27.49 10.22
CA ALA A 320 -0.53 27.63 10.85
C ALA A 320 0.46 28.42 9.99
N ALA A 321 0.36 28.33 8.64
CA ALA A 321 1.30 28.95 7.72
C ALA A 321 0.93 30.38 7.29
N GLU A 322 -0.36 30.66 7.14
CA GLU A 322 -0.86 31.94 6.62
C GLU A 322 -2.25 32.29 7.17
N ASP A 323 -2.84 33.36 6.68
CA ASP A 323 -4.21 33.76 7.06
C ASP A 323 -5.24 32.85 6.39
N TYR A 324 -5.96 32.07 7.22
CA TYR A 324 -6.93 31.08 6.79
C TYR A 324 -8.31 31.68 6.47
N SER A 325 -8.92 31.18 5.42
CA SER A 325 -10.37 31.26 5.23
C SER A 325 -10.85 30.05 4.42
N GLU A 326 -12.13 29.71 4.59
CA GLU A 326 -12.79 28.62 3.85
C GLU A 326 -12.64 28.78 2.31
N LEU A 327 -12.71 30.02 1.81
CA LEU A 327 -12.54 30.28 0.40
C LEU A 327 -11.08 30.05 -0.08
N LYS A 328 -10.10 30.41 0.73
CA LYS A 328 -8.68 30.13 0.44
C LYS A 328 -8.40 28.64 0.39
N LEU A 329 -8.94 27.87 1.35
CA LEU A 329 -8.86 26.41 1.35
C LEU A 329 -9.41 25.82 0.03
N ARG A 330 -10.61 26.23 -0.38
CA ARG A 330 -11.22 25.75 -1.63
C ARG A 330 -10.39 26.10 -2.86
N ARG A 331 -9.78 27.28 -2.89
CA ARG A 331 -8.88 27.69 -3.97
C ARG A 331 -7.59 26.90 -3.93
N ALA A 332 -6.99 26.66 -2.77
CA ALA A 332 -5.81 25.84 -2.60
C ALA A 332 -6.03 24.43 -3.17
N LEU A 333 -7.13 23.78 -2.76
CA LEU A 333 -7.46 22.45 -3.28
C LEU A 333 -7.68 22.48 -4.78
N LYS A 334 -8.52 23.38 -5.30
CA LYS A 334 -8.81 23.49 -6.74
C LYS A 334 -7.56 23.73 -7.60
N ASN A 335 -6.64 24.56 -7.12
CA ASN A 335 -5.44 24.95 -7.87
C ASN A 335 -4.31 23.91 -7.78
N SER A 336 -4.49 22.88 -6.98
CA SER A 336 -3.47 21.84 -6.77
C SER A 336 -3.32 20.91 -7.97
N LYS A 337 -2.10 20.38 -8.12
CA LYS A 337 -1.73 19.38 -9.10
C LYS A 337 -1.35 18.08 -8.41
N VAL A 338 -1.79 16.96 -8.96
CA VAL A 338 -1.67 15.65 -8.32
C VAL A 338 -1.10 14.62 -9.28
N LEU A 339 -0.08 13.90 -8.83
CA LEU A 339 0.21 12.55 -9.30
C LEU A 339 -0.46 11.58 -8.30
N SER A 340 -1.59 11.02 -8.72
CA SER A 340 -2.29 9.99 -7.97
C SER A 340 -1.63 8.66 -8.32
N SER A 341 -0.72 8.24 -7.47
CA SER A 341 0.05 7.04 -7.74
C SER A 341 -0.75 5.80 -7.41
N ASP A 342 -0.69 4.86 -8.33
CA ASP A 342 -1.22 3.51 -8.21
C ASP A 342 -0.53 2.66 -9.26
N VAL A 343 -0.30 1.39 -8.97
CA VAL A 343 0.39 0.48 -9.89
C VAL A 343 -0.37 0.31 -11.19
N SER A 344 0.35 -0.01 -12.25
CA SER A 344 -0.23 -0.30 -13.57
C SER A 344 0.06 -1.75 -13.96
N ALA A 345 -0.95 -2.44 -14.52
CA ALA A 345 -0.78 -3.82 -14.96
C ALA A 345 0.27 -3.91 -16.08
N ALA A 346 1.36 -4.63 -15.82
CA ALA A 346 2.40 -4.87 -16.80
C ALA A 346 1.96 -5.85 -17.89
N PHE A 347 2.47 -5.68 -19.10
CA PHE A 347 2.29 -6.67 -20.16
C PHE A 347 2.95 -7.99 -19.75
N ASP A 348 2.13 -9.02 -19.57
CA ASP A 348 2.61 -10.37 -19.28
C ASP A 348 2.66 -11.19 -20.58
N PRO A 349 3.83 -11.71 -20.98
CA PRO A 349 3.96 -12.53 -22.18
C PRO A 349 3.23 -13.86 -22.09
N ASN A 350 2.88 -14.35 -20.89
CA ASN A 350 2.08 -15.55 -20.71
C ASN A 350 0.57 -15.30 -20.94
N TYR A 351 0.13 -14.03 -20.83
CA TYR A 351 -1.27 -13.63 -20.96
C TYR A 351 -1.50 -12.49 -21.97
N PRO A 352 -0.94 -12.57 -23.19
CA PRO A 352 -1.00 -11.45 -24.16
C PRO A 352 -2.41 -11.14 -24.62
N SER A 353 -3.35 -12.07 -24.46
CA SER A 353 -4.73 -11.95 -24.96
C SER A 353 -5.55 -10.88 -24.22
N VAL A 354 -5.19 -10.53 -22.98
CA VAL A 354 -5.91 -9.54 -22.16
C VAL A 354 -5.38 -8.12 -22.31
N MET A 355 -4.28 -7.92 -23.05
CA MET A 355 -3.58 -6.66 -23.20
C MET A 355 -3.60 -6.16 -24.65
N THR A 356 -3.50 -4.85 -24.82
CA THR A 356 -3.21 -4.18 -26.10
C THR A 356 -1.76 -3.73 -26.11
N LYS A 357 -0.90 -4.43 -26.84
CA LYS A 357 0.56 -4.18 -26.85
C LYS A 357 0.96 -2.69 -27.00
N ARG A 358 0.21 -1.94 -27.80
CA ARG A 358 0.51 -0.53 -28.06
C ARG A 358 0.27 0.37 -26.84
N ASN A 359 -0.67 -0.01 -25.96
CA ASN A 359 -1.14 0.78 -24.82
C ASN A 359 -0.93 0.06 -23.48
N ALA A 360 -0.12 -1.00 -23.41
CA ALA A 360 0.23 -1.67 -22.16
C ALA A 360 1.48 -1.05 -21.52
N ALA A 361 1.60 -1.17 -20.20
CA ALA A 361 2.82 -0.87 -19.48
C ALA A 361 3.83 -2.02 -19.65
N TYR A 362 5.11 -1.72 -19.65
CA TYR A 362 6.20 -2.68 -19.79
C TYR A 362 7.25 -2.48 -18.71
N PHE A 363 7.80 -3.55 -18.20
CA PHE A 363 8.95 -3.51 -17.31
C PHE A 363 10.16 -2.84 -17.98
N GLY A 364 10.91 -2.09 -17.17
CA GLY A 364 12.10 -1.40 -17.62
C GLY A 364 11.82 -0.19 -18.54
N ARG A 365 10.62 0.38 -18.50
CA ARG A 365 10.24 1.56 -19.29
C ARG A 365 9.97 2.80 -18.45
N GLY A 366 10.21 2.71 -17.13
CA GLY A 366 10.07 3.82 -16.21
C GLY A 366 8.65 4.05 -15.71
N LEU A 367 8.41 5.26 -15.21
CA LEU A 367 7.15 5.71 -14.65
C LEU A 367 5.99 5.53 -15.65
N VAL A 368 4.86 5.01 -15.19
CA VAL A 368 3.66 4.83 -16.01
C VAL A 368 2.67 5.96 -15.74
N PHE A 369 2.17 6.60 -16.79
CA PHE A 369 1.01 7.47 -16.71
C PHE A 369 -0.21 6.79 -17.32
N ASN A 370 -1.28 6.65 -16.54
CA ASN A 370 -2.58 6.23 -16.99
C ASN A 370 -3.49 7.45 -17.08
N LYS A 371 -3.82 7.85 -18.31
CA LYS A 371 -4.70 9.01 -18.52
C LYS A 371 -6.07 8.78 -17.88
N TYR A 372 -6.51 7.51 -17.85
CA TYR A 372 -7.71 7.00 -17.20
C TYR A 372 -7.51 5.53 -16.82
N THR A 373 -8.24 5.05 -15.81
CA THR A 373 -8.14 3.68 -15.28
C THR A 373 -9.46 2.92 -15.31
N GLY A 374 -10.61 3.61 -15.44
CA GLY A 374 -11.95 3.00 -15.36
C GLY A 374 -12.25 1.97 -16.43
N ALA A 375 -13.15 1.05 -16.11
CA ALA A 375 -13.64 0.01 -17.01
C ALA A 375 -14.80 0.49 -17.88
N ARG A 376 -15.10 -0.27 -18.97
CA ARG A 376 -16.34 -0.13 -19.75
C ARG A 376 -16.74 1.31 -20.07
N GLY A 377 -15.95 1.99 -20.89
CA GLY A 377 -16.19 3.38 -21.26
C GLY A 377 -15.72 4.38 -20.19
N LYS A 378 -14.66 4.05 -19.46
CA LYS A 378 -13.99 4.90 -18.47
C LYS A 378 -14.85 5.22 -17.25
N SER A 379 -15.79 4.36 -16.91
CA SER A 379 -16.66 4.56 -15.75
C SER A 379 -15.88 4.51 -14.44
N GLY A 380 -16.18 5.44 -13.51
CA GLY A 380 -15.61 5.45 -12.17
C GLY A 380 -14.12 5.82 -12.10
N SER A 381 -13.60 6.55 -13.09
CA SER A 381 -12.21 7.00 -13.10
C SER A 381 -12.06 8.50 -13.38
N ASN A 382 -10.90 9.03 -13.03
CA ASN A 382 -10.45 10.31 -13.58
C ASN A 382 -10.04 10.13 -15.04
N ASP A 383 -10.27 11.15 -15.91
CA ASP A 383 -9.72 11.25 -17.26
C ASP A 383 -8.90 12.55 -17.35
N ALA A 384 -7.59 12.43 -17.25
CA ALA A 384 -6.71 13.58 -17.16
C ALA A 384 -6.79 14.49 -18.41
N ASN A 385 -6.82 15.81 -18.19
CA ASN A 385 -6.88 16.80 -19.25
C ASN A 385 -5.60 16.80 -20.11
N ALA A 386 -5.76 17.05 -21.39
CA ALA A 386 -4.65 17.07 -22.36
C ALA A 386 -3.55 18.08 -21.99
N GLU A 387 -3.95 19.26 -21.46
CA GLU A 387 -3.04 20.32 -21.03
C GLU A 387 -2.16 19.84 -19.87
N TYR A 388 -2.75 19.15 -18.90
CA TYR A 388 -2.01 18.61 -17.76
C TYR A 388 -1.07 17.47 -18.17
N VAL A 389 -1.52 16.58 -19.05
CA VAL A 389 -0.66 15.53 -19.62
C VAL A 389 0.53 16.15 -20.38
N GLY A 390 0.28 17.18 -21.20
CA GLY A 390 1.33 17.91 -21.92
C GLY A 390 2.34 18.58 -20.98
N TYR A 391 1.85 19.17 -19.90
CA TYR A 391 2.67 19.79 -18.85
C TYR A 391 3.59 18.77 -18.17
N LEU A 392 3.05 17.63 -17.76
CA LEU A 392 3.83 16.57 -17.13
C LEU A 392 4.87 15.95 -18.04
N ARG A 393 4.52 15.74 -19.33
CA ARG A 393 5.49 15.29 -20.34
C ARG A 393 6.70 16.22 -20.41
N ASN A 394 6.47 17.53 -20.41
CA ASN A 394 7.55 18.51 -20.45
C ASN A 394 8.45 18.40 -19.19
N ILE A 395 7.87 18.24 -17.99
CA ILE A 395 8.65 18.05 -16.76
C ILE A 395 9.51 16.79 -16.86
N MET A 396 8.92 15.66 -17.28
CA MET A 396 9.66 14.39 -17.35
C MET A 396 10.80 14.45 -18.37
N ASP A 397 10.54 15.01 -19.57
CA ASP A 397 11.54 15.15 -20.62
C ASP A 397 12.70 16.08 -20.19
N ASN A 398 12.39 17.23 -19.57
CA ASN A 398 13.41 18.18 -19.08
C ASN A 398 14.30 17.58 -17.98
N ASN A 399 13.78 16.64 -17.19
CA ASN A 399 14.51 15.99 -16.12
C ASN A 399 15.09 14.62 -16.53
N ASN A 400 15.00 14.27 -17.82
CA ASN A 400 15.48 12.98 -18.34
C ASN A 400 14.89 11.78 -17.59
N VAL A 401 13.63 11.86 -17.18
CA VAL A 401 12.90 10.75 -16.56
C VAL A 401 12.36 9.83 -17.64
N SER A 402 12.59 8.53 -17.53
CA SER A 402 11.93 7.57 -18.40
C SER A 402 10.49 7.37 -17.96
N PHE A 403 9.57 7.55 -18.90
CA PHE A 403 8.15 7.32 -18.65
C PHE A 403 7.44 6.69 -19.85
N GLN A 404 6.30 6.13 -19.59
CA GLN A 404 5.42 5.52 -20.56
C GLN A 404 3.97 5.85 -20.27
N THR A 405 3.09 5.66 -21.24
CA THR A 405 1.63 5.76 -21.06
C THR A 405 1.01 4.39 -21.26
N ALA A 406 0.02 4.04 -20.47
CA ALA A 406 -0.65 2.76 -20.55
C ALA A 406 -2.14 2.85 -20.22
N GLU A 407 -2.85 1.78 -20.53
CA GLU A 407 -4.20 1.45 -20.09
C GLU A 407 -4.19 0.12 -19.35
N LEU A 408 -5.14 -0.09 -18.45
CA LEU A 408 -5.28 -1.31 -17.67
C LEU A 408 -6.00 -2.41 -18.48
N GLY A 409 -5.29 -3.02 -19.44
CA GLY A 409 -5.82 -4.10 -20.26
C GLY A 409 -6.65 -3.66 -21.46
N LYS A 410 -7.38 -4.60 -22.05
CA LYS A 410 -8.30 -4.35 -23.16
C LYS A 410 -9.57 -3.66 -22.68
N VAL A 411 -10.20 -2.86 -23.55
CA VAL A 411 -11.37 -2.01 -23.28
C VAL A 411 -12.49 -2.71 -22.49
N ASP A 412 -12.86 -3.93 -22.85
CA ASP A 412 -13.97 -4.66 -22.21
C ASP A 412 -13.52 -5.62 -21.09
N GLN A 413 -12.22 -5.68 -20.78
CA GLN A 413 -11.65 -6.66 -19.84
C GLN A 413 -10.91 -6.01 -18.68
N GLY A 414 -10.29 -4.86 -18.89
CA GLY A 414 -9.48 -4.15 -17.90
C GLY A 414 -10.18 -2.95 -17.31
N GLY A 415 -9.57 -2.43 -16.26
CA GLY A 415 -9.97 -1.22 -15.57
C GLY A 415 -10.22 -1.45 -14.08
N GLY A 416 -9.97 -0.42 -13.29
CA GLY A 416 -10.19 -0.36 -11.84
C GLY A 416 -10.36 1.08 -11.38
N GLY A 417 -10.94 1.28 -10.21
CA GLY A 417 -10.93 2.58 -9.54
C GLY A 417 -9.57 2.82 -8.89
N THR A 418 -9.26 4.08 -8.64
CA THR A 418 -8.09 4.53 -7.87
C THR A 418 -8.51 5.74 -7.03
N ILE A 419 -7.64 6.25 -6.18
CA ILE A 419 -7.94 7.47 -5.41
C ILE A 419 -8.03 8.74 -6.29
N ALA A 420 -7.63 8.68 -7.56
CA ALA A 420 -7.57 9.83 -8.46
C ALA A 420 -8.90 10.57 -8.62
N TYR A 421 -10.01 9.84 -8.79
CA TYR A 421 -11.32 10.47 -8.96
C TYR A 421 -11.78 11.22 -7.71
N ILE A 422 -11.36 10.77 -6.53
CA ILE A 422 -11.72 11.41 -5.24
C ILE A 422 -11.02 12.77 -5.14
N LEU A 423 -9.72 12.83 -5.46
CA LEU A 423 -8.96 14.07 -5.52
C LEU A 423 -9.48 15.00 -6.61
N ALA A 424 -9.88 14.47 -7.77
CA ALA A 424 -10.48 15.23 -8.86
C ALA A 424 -11.80 15.91 -8.47
N ASN A 425 -12.55 15.38 -7.49
CA ASN A 425 -13.78 16.03 -6.99
C ASN A 425 -13.52 17.41 -6.36
N TYR A 426 -12.31 17.69 -5.91
CA TYR A 426 -11.92 19.03 -5.45
C TYR A 426 -11.63 20.01 -6.60
N GLY A 427 -11.67 19.57 -7.86
CA GLY A 427 -11.33 20.36 -9.05
C GLY A 427 -9.83 20.43 -9.33
N MET A 428 -9.03 19.58 -8.72
CA MET A 428 -7.58 19.46 -8.93
C MET A 428 -7.25 18.96 -10.36
N SER A 429 -6.04 19.27 -10.83
CA SER A 429 -5.46 18.60 -11.99
C SER A 429 -4.86 17.27 -11.56
N VAL A 430 -5.45 16.15 -11.97
CA VAL A 430 -5.08 14.80 -11.51
C VAL A 430 -4.77 13.88 -12.68
N ILE A 431 -3.76 13.03 -12.51
CA ILE A 431 -3.48 11.89 -13.39
C ILE A 431 -3.04 10.71 -12.55
N ASP A 432 -3.40 9.50 -12.99
CA ASP A 432 -2.88 8.27 -12.41
C ASP A 432 -1.43 8.05 -12.89
N SER A 433 -0.54 7.76 -11.94
CA SER A 433 0.89 7.68 -12.17
C SER A 433 1.52 6.62 -11.26
N GLY A 434 2.20 5.62 -11.80
CA GLY A 434 2.75 4.56 -10.95
C GLY A 434 3.80 3.69 -11.60
N VAL A 435 3.96 2.50 -11.07
CA VAL A 435 4.96 1.51 -11.49
C VAL A 435 4.27 0.31 -12.12
N ALA A 436 4.86 -0.23 -13.17
CA ALA A 436 4.37 -1.46 -13.81
C ALA A 436 4.57 -2.67 -12.87
N VAL A 437 3.50 -3.44 -12.62
CA VAL A 437 3.52 -4.62 -11.75
C VAL A 437 2.98 -5.85 -12.48
N LEU A 438 3.58 -7.00 -12.20
CA LEU A 438 3.02 -8.31 -12.56
C LEU A 438 2.48 -9.01 -11.30
N ASN A 439 1.50 -9.89 -11.50
CA ASN A 439 0.83 -10.61 -10.41
C ASN A 439 0.08 -9.69 -9.42
N MET A 440 -0.40 -8.54 -9.87
CA MET A 440 -1.20 -7.61 -9.04
C MET A 440 -2.24 -8.37 -8.20
N HIS A 441 -2.35 -8.04 -6.91
CA HIS A 441 -3.21 -8.68 -5.90
C HIS A 441 -2.87 -10.14 -5.56
N ALA A 442 -1.77 -10.70 -6.08
CA ALA A 442 -1.31 -12.02 -5.65
C ALA A 442 -0.47 -11.90 -4.35
N PRO A 443 -0.31 -13.00 -3.59
CA PRO A 443 0.59 -13.02 -2.44
C PRO A 443 2.03 -12.59 -2.74
N TRP A 444 2.46 -12.79 -3.98
CA TRP A 444 3.80 -12.41 -4.45
C TRP A 444 3.71 -11.70 -5.79
N GLU A 445 3.99 -10.42 -5.78
CA GLU A 445 3.98 -9.52 -6.92
C GLU A 445 5.40 -9.22 -7.39
N LEU A 446 5.55 -8.72 -8.63
CA LEU A 446 6.83 -8.46 -9.24
C LEU A 446 6.90 -7.02 -9.76
N ILE A 447 8.03 -6.34 -9.48
CA ILE A 447 8.33 -5.01 -10.03
C ILE A 447 9.77 -4.92 -10.54
N SER A 448 10.00 -4.02 -11.50
CA SER A 448 11.36 -3.74 -11.98
C SER A 448 12.05 -2.68 -11.11
N LYS A 449 13.29 -2.96 -10.69
CA LYS A 449 14.10 -2.03 -9.88
C LYS A 449 14.33 -0.68 -10.57
N VAL A 450 14.50 -0.67 -11.88
CA VAL A 450 14.71 0.59 -12.61
C VAL A 450 13.43 1.41 -12.71
N ASP A 451 12.27 0.78 -12.79
CA ASP A 451 10.99 1.50 -12.84
C ASP A 451 10.68 2.18 -11.51
N LEU A 452 10.96 1.50 -10.38
CA LEU A 452 10.91 2.08 -9.04
C LEU A 452 11.83 3.31 -8.92
N TYR A 453 13.06 3.24 -9.45
CA TYR A 453 14.00 4.36 -9.39
C TYR A 453 13.59 5.52 -10.31
N GLU A 454 13.06 5.22 -11.50
CA GLU A 454 12.51 6.25 -12.40
C GLU A 454 11.25 6.91 -11.83
N ALA A 455 10.41 6.17 -11.08
CA ALA A 455 9.29 6.74 -10.34
C ALA A 455 9.78 7.76 -9.30
N TYR A 456 10.79 7.40 -8.50
CA TYR A 456 11.42 8.35 -7.56
C TYR A 456 11.93 9.61 -8.26
N ASN A 457 12.66 9.46 -9.38
CA ASN A 457 13.16 10.59 -10.13
C ASN A 457 12.02 11.47 -10.69
N GLY A 458 10.96 10.86 -11.21
CA GLY A 458 9.77 11.54 -11.72
C GLY A 458 9.02 12.31 -10.62
N TYR A 459 8.87 11.72 -9.45
CA TYR A 459 8.21 12.37 -8.32
C TYR A 459 9.03 13.55 -7.78
N VAL A 460 10.35 13.42 -7.71
CA VAL A 460 11.25 14.53 -7.36
C VAL A 460 11.14 15.67 -8.38
N ALA A 461 11.14 15.36 -9.70
CA ALA A 461 11.00 16.34 -10.77
C ALA A 461 9.65 17.06 -10.67
N PHE A 462 8.57 16.32 -10.47
CA PHE A 462 7.23 16.89 -10.29
C PHE A 462 7.16 17.84 -9.09
N LEU A 463 7.62 17.44 -7.91
CA LEU A 463 7.57 18.31 -6.73
C LEU A 463 8.40 19.59 -6.86
N LYS A 464 9.45 19.57 -7.71
CA LYS A 464 10.32 20.73 -7.94
C LYS A 464 9.79 21.71 -8.96
N GLU A 465 9.13 21.23 -10.02
CA GLU A 465 8.85 22.02 -11.23
C GLU A 465 7.37 22.20 -11.55
N ALA A 466 6.46 21.46 -10.90
CA ALA A 466 5.02 21.52 -11.17
C ALA A 466 4.30 22.78 -10.65
#